data_afcebe4307851364f3f5369a2bdb9295
#
_entry.id   afcebe4307851364f3f5369a2bdb9295
#
_cell.length_a   1.000
_cell.length_b   1.000
_cell.length_c   1.000
_cell.angle_alpha   90.00
_cell.angle_beta   90.00
_cell.angle_gamma   90.00
#
_symmetry.space_group_name_H-M   'P 1'
#
loop_
_entity.id
_entity.type
_entity.pdbx_description
1 polymer ?
#
loop_
_entity_poly.entity_id
_entity_poly.type
_entity_poly.pdbx_seq_one_letter_code
_entity_poly.pdbx_strand_id
1 'polypeptide(L)'
;MKKTLVILAAGIGNRYGGAKQITPVGPCGEKIIDFSMYDAYKAGFEKIVFIIRKSLEADFREVIGDPVSEFMEVDYVFQEIDPEYAEKGRNKPFGTAEAIALCRGHVEGPFAVINADDYYGYHCYALIGDLLEQMDGEGEYCMMGYRIENTVTDKGSVARGVCRTENGMLCEINERTHIEKRGECAEYTEDGENWVPLSAGTPVSMNFWGFTPDIFDHLDEALEEFRKNELLKNPLKAECYLPNVVGKLLEEGKITVKVQECPDKWYGVTYKEDTPALVEALDRLTKEGRYPSPIWG
;
A
#
# COMPACT_ATOMS: atom_id res chain seq x y z
N MET A 1 20.18 -11.79 2.65
CA MET A 1 19.31 -11.41 1.50
C MET A 1 19.01 -9.93 1.66
N LYS A 2 18.88 -9.18 0.55
CA LYS A 2 18.54 -7.75 0.59
C LYS A 2 17.10 -7.56 1.02
N LYS A 3 16.86 -6.73 2.04
CA LYS A 3 15.51 -6.29 2.37
C LYS A 3 14.96 -5.44 1.22
N THR A 4 13.85 -5.86 0.62
CA THR A 4 13.27 -5.20 -0.54
C THR A 4 11.94 -4.55 -0.18
N LEU A 5 11.75 -3.29 -0.61
CA LEU A 5 10.49 -2.57 -0.54
C LEU A 5 9.88 -2.47 -1.94
N VAL A 6 8.68 -3.00 -2.10
CA VAL A 6 7.86 -2.86 -3.32
C VAL A 6 6.90 -1.69 -3.14
N ILE A 7 6.89 -0.76 -4.07
CA ILE A 7 6.07 0.46 -4.00
C ILE A 7 5.06 0.50 -5.14
N LEU A 8 3.79 0.46 -4.80
CA LEU A 8 2.65 0.54 -5.73
C LEU A 8 2.44 1.99 -6.20
N ALA A 9 2.99 2.34 -7.35
CA ALA A 9 2.95 3.70 -7.91
C ALA A 9 2.25 3.81 -9.28
N ALA A 10 1.68 2.71 -9.81
CA ALA A 10 0.96 2.70 -11.10
C ALA A 10 -0.41 3.38 -11.05
N GLY A 11 -0.99 3.54 -9.86
CA GLY A 11 -2.25 4.23 -9.62
C GLY A 11 -2.13 5.73 -9.79
N ILE A 12 -2.22 6.25 -11.03
CA ILE A 12 -2.34 7.69 -11.24
C ILE A 12 -3.65 8.13 -10.62
N GLY A 13 -3.56 9.01 -9.63
CA GLY A 13 -4.75 9.61 -9.04
C GLY A 13 -5.49 10.48 -10.06
N ASN A 14 -6.36 9.87 -10.86
CA ASN A 14 -7.22 10.57 -11.83
C ASN A 14 -8.05 11.72 -11.21
N ARG A 15 -8.13 11.75 -9.88
CA ARG A 15 -8.91 12.76 -9.12
C ARG A 15 -8.22 14.13 -9.03
N TYR A 16 -6.92 14.25 -9.39
CA TYR A 16 -6.12 15.47 -9.21
C TYR A 16 -5.51 16.04 -10.49
N GLY A 17 -5.74 15.41 -11.66
CA GLY A 17 -5.17 15.86 -12.93
C GLY A 17 -3.64 15.76 -13.02
N GLY A 18 -3.02 14.90 -12.21
CA GLY A 18 -1.58 14.66 -12.18
C GLY A 18 -1.20 13.47 -11.30
N ALA A 19 0.06 13.05 -11.35
CA ALA A 19 0.58 11.98 -10.51
C ALA A 19 0.70 12.49 -9.05
N LYS A 20 -0.13 11.97 -8.15
CA LYS A 20 -0.14 12.33 -6.72
C LYS A 20 1.22 12.13 -6.05
N GLN A 21 1.98 11.13 -6.50
CA GLN A 21 3.28 10.75 -5.97
C GLN A 21 4.34 11.85 -6.10
N ILE A 22 4.14 12.77 -7.07
CA ILE A 22 5.08 13.87 -7.33
C ILE A 22 4.61 15.22 -6.74
N THR A 23 3.48 15.26 -6.02
CA THR A 23 3.03 16.48 -5.33
C THR A 23 3.93 16.77 -4.13
N PRO A 24 4.56 17.95 -4.05
CA PRO A 24 5.40 18.32 -2.92
C PRO A 24 4.58 18.42 -1.61
N VAL A 25 5.14 17.85 -0.54
CA VAL A 25 4.57 17.89 0.82
C VAL A 25 5.60 18.27 1.87
N GLY A 26 6.88 18.19 1.55
CA GLY A 26 7.99 18.56 2.43
C GLY A 26 8.49 19.99 2.19
N PRO A 27 9.28 20.54 3.14
CA PRO A 27 9.73 21.94 3.11
C PRO A 27 10.69 22.28 1.96
N CYS A 28 11.42 21.30 1.42
CA CYS A 28 12.33 21.45 0.27
C CYS A 28 11.75 20.85 -1.03
N GLY A 29 10.45 20.59 -1.07
CA GLY A 29 9.78 20.04 -2.24
C GLY A 29 9.75 18.52 -2.29
N GLU A 30 10.06 17.87 -1.18
CA GLU A 30 9.96 16.42 -1.03
C GLU A 30 8.51 15.95 -1.24
N LYS A 31 8.37 14.80 -1.86
CA LYS A 31 7.09 14.13 -2.11
C LYS A 31 6.80 13.16 -0.96
N ILE A 32 5.57 12.74 -0.81
CA ILE A 32 5.16 11.79 0.23
C ILE A 32 5.99 10.49 0.17
N ILE A 33 6.27 10.02 -1.03
CA ILE A 33 7.08 8.81 -1.27
C ILE A 33 8.53 8.96 -0.80
N ASP A 34 9.13 10.17 -0.83
CA ASP A 34 10.49 10.42 -0.38
C ASP A 34 10.64 10.09 1.11
N PHE A 35 9.64 10.42 1.92
CA PHE A 35 9.61 10.10 3.35
C PHE A 35 9.53 8.58 3.58
N SER A 36 8.67 7.89 2.83
CA SER A 36 8.55 6.44 2.89
C SER A 36 9.84 5.72 2.52
N MET A 37 10.51 6.17 1.45
CA MET A 37 11.78 5.62 1.01
C MET A 37 12.91 5.90 2.02
N TYR A 38 12.94 7.11 2.59
CA TYR A 38 13.92 7.48 3.61
C TYR A 38 13.75 6.63 4.88
N ASP A 39 12.52 6.45 5.35
CA ASP A 39 12.24 5.61 6.52
C ASP A 39 12.62 4.15 6.28
N ALA A 40 12.35 3.62 5.08
CA ALA A 40 12.78 2.29 4.67
C ALA A 40 14.32 2.17 4.64
N TYR A 41 15.01 3.14 4.04
CA TYR A 41 16.48 3.20 4.05
C TYR A 41 17.04 3.18 5.47
N LYS A 42 16.49 4.00 6.37
CA LYS A 42 16.89 4.05 7.80
C LYS A 42 16.56 2.76 8.54
N ALA A 43 15.58 2.00 8.10
CA ALA A 43 15.22 0.68 8.63
C ALA A 43 16.04 -0.48 8.01
N GLY A 44 17.02 -0.16 7.15
CA GLY A 44 17.93 -1.13 6.56
C GLY A 44 17.38 -1.86 5.33
N PHE A 45 16.38 -1.30 4.65
CA PHE A 45 16.02 -1.76 3.32
C PHE A 45 17.12 -1.35 2.34
N GLU A 46 17.48 -2.26 1.43
CA GLU A 46 18.60 -2.10 0.51
C GLU A 46 18.16 -1.97 -0.95
N LYS A 47 16.92 -2.40 -1.25
CA LYS A 47 16.36 -2.38 -2.60
C LYS A 47 14.94 -1.86 -2.60
N ILE A 48 14.62 -1.09 -3.66
CA ILE A 48 13.26 -0.66 -3.97
C ILE A 48 12.87 -1.20 -5.34
N VAL A 49 11.64 -1.74 -5.44
CA VAL A 49 11.01 -2.10 -6.71
C VAL A 49 9.80 -1.20 -6.89
N PHE A 50 9.86 -0.30 -7.87
CA PHE A 50 8.75 0.57 -8.21
C PHE A 50 7.83 -0.08 -9.23
N ILE A 51 6.54 -0.18 -8.91
CA ILE A 51 5.51 -0.57 -9.88
C ILE A 51 4.89 0.71 -10.43
N ILE A 52 5.17 1.01 -11.69
CA ILE A 52 4.75 2.23 -12.38
C ILE A 52 4.09 1.92 -13.72
N ARG A 53 3.55 2.93 -14.40
CA ARG A 53 3.20 2.83 -15.82
C ARG A 53 4.41 3.18 -16.67
N LYS A 54 4.60 2.49 -17.79
CA LYS A 54 5.72 2.76 -18.72
C LYS A 54 5.72 4.21 -19.23
N SER A 55 4.53 4.78 -19.42
CA SER A 55 4.37 6.16 -19.85
C SER A 55 4.89 7.21 -18.86
N LEU A 56 5.10 6.84 -17.59
CA LEU A 56 5.60 7.73 -16.54
C LEU A 56 7.08 7.50 -16.23
N GLU A 57 7.73 6.51 -16.85
CA GLU A 57 9.06 6.07 -16.47
C GLU A 57 10.10 7.19 -16.46
N ALA A 58 10.17 7.99 -17.53
CA ALA A 58 11.18 9.03 -17.65
C ALA A 58 11.07 10.08 -16.53
N ASP A 59 9.87 10.64 -16.36
CA ASP A 59 9.61 11.66 -15.34
C ASP A 59 9.76 11.08 -13.92
N PHE A 60 9.34 9.83 -13.71
CA PHE A 60 9.42 9.17 -12.41
C PHE A 60 10.88 8.87 -12.03
N ARG A 61 11.71 8.43 -12.98
CA ARG A 61 13.15 8.23 -12.76
C ARG A 61 13.81 9.55 -12.37
N GLU A 62 13.65 10.60 -13.16
CA GLU A 62 14.27 11.90 -12.92
C GLU A 62 13.91 12.47 -11.54
N VAL A 63 12.63 12.39 -11.16
CA VAL A 63 12.10 13.09 -9.98
C VAL A 63 12.19 12.26 -8.69
N ILE A 64 12.15 10.92 -8.78
CA ILE A 64 12.04 10.00 -7.63
C ILE A 64 13.16 8.95 -7.67
N GLY A 65 13.29 8.23 -8.78
CA GLY A 65 14.16 7.07 -8.85
C GLY A 65 15.65 7.39 -8.80
N ASP A 66 16.10 8.39 -9.58
CA ASP A 66 17.51 8.74 -9.65
C ASP A 66 18.06 9.29 -8.31
N PRO A 67 17.35 10.19 -7.59
CA PRO A 67 17.78 10.63 -6.28
C PRO A 67 17.95 9.48 -5.27
N VAL A 68 17.03 8.53 -5.21
CA VAL A 68 17.13 7.42 -4.25
C VAL A 68 18.13 6.35 -4.67
N SER A 69 18.46 6.25 -5.97
CA SER A 69 19.40 5.26 -6.50
C SER A 69 20.84 5.44 -6.00
N GLU A 70 21.18 6.61 -5.46
CA GLU A 70 22.46 6.85 -4.79
C GLU A 70 22.56 6.16 -3.43
N PHE A 71 21.44 5.78 -2.82
CA PHE A 71 21.32 5.22 -1.48
C PHE A 71 20.88 3.76 -1.45
N MET A 72 20.04 3.35 -2.42
CA MET A 72 19.41 2.03 -2.49
C MET A 72 19.43 1.51 -3.93
N GLU A 73 19.46 0.18 -4.09
CA GLU A 73 19.22 -0.43 -5.42
C GLU A 73 17.79 -0.13 -5.88
N VAL A 74 17.62 0.25 -7.13
CA VAL A 74 16.31 0.60 -7.70
C VAL A 74 16.01 -0.27 -8.91
N ASP A 75 14.81 -0.86 -8.92
CA ASP A 75 14.29 -1.63 -10.03
C ASP A 75 12.88 -1.16 -10.40
N TYR A 76 12.43 -1.45 -11.61
CA TYR A 76 11.15 -0.97 -12.14
C TYR A 76 10.36 -2.11 -12.76
N VAL A 77 9.10 -2.17 -12.39
CA VAL A 77 8.10 -3.10 -12.94
C VAL A 77 6.97 -2.28 -13.55
N PHE A 78 6.47 -2.69 -14.70
CA PHE A 78 5.46 -1.94 -15.41
C PHE A 78 4.11 -2.63 -15.36
N GLN A 79 3.14 -1.98 -14.70
CA GLN A 79 1.76 -2.42 -14.71
C GLN A 79 0.98 -1.61 -15.74
N GLU A 80 0.54 -2.26 -16.79
CA GLU A 80 -0.19 -1.66 -17.91
C GLU A 80 -1.64 -2.16 -17.96
N ILE A 81 -2.47 -1.43 -18.69
CA ILE A 81 -3.80 -1.90 -19.01
C ILE A 81 -3.67 -2.95 -20.11
N ASP A 82 -4.24 -4.13 -19.90
CA ASP A 82 -4.25 -5.18 -20.91
C ASP A 82 -4.86 -4.65 -22.21
N PRO A 83 -4.15 -4.73 -23.36
CA PRO A 83 -4.58 -4.16 -24.63
C PRO A 83 -5.96 -4.64 -25.10
N GLU A 84 -6.26 -5.93 -24.91
CA GLU A 84 -7.57 -6.50 -25.28
C GLU A 84 -8.72 -5.82 -24.53
N TYR A 85 -8.50 -5.51 -23.24
CA TYR A 85 -9.50 -4.86 -22.40
C TYR A 85 -9.52 -3.34 -22.58
N ALA A 86 -8.38 -2.73 -22.91
CA ALA A 86 -8.31 -1.32 -23.28
C ALA A 86 -9.17 -1.02 -24.52
N GLU A 87 -9.13 -1.88 -25.54
CA GLU A 87 -9.99 -1.79 -26.74
C GLU A 87 -11.49 -1.89 -26.41
N LYS A 88 -11.83 -2.61 -25.34
CA LYS A 88 -13.20 -2.71 -24.83
C LYS A 88 -13.61 -1.52 -23.94
N GLY A 89 -12.71 -0.55 -23.71
CA GLY A 89 -12.96 0.65 -22.90
C GLY A 89 -12.52 0.57 -21.45
N ARG A 90 -11.74 -0.45 -21.06
CA ARG A 90 -11.13 -0.49 -19.72
C ARG A 90 -10.03 0.57 -19.62
N ASN A 91 -10.02 1.32 -18.51
CA ASN A 91 -9.08 2.43 -18.29
C ASN A 91 -8.18 2.24 -17.06
N LYS A 92 -8.14 1.02 -16.49
CA LYS A 92 -7.33 0.68 -15.31
C LYS A 92 -6.80 -0.76 -15.38
N PRO A 93 -5.64 -1.07 -14.76
CA PRO A 93 -5.11 -2.43 -14.62
C PRO A 93 -6.05 -3.34 -13.82
N PHE A 94 -5.66 -4.60 -13.63
CA PHE A 94 -6.51 -5.58 -12.93
C PHE A 94 -6.43 -5.53 -11.40
N GLY A 95 -5.69 -4.59 -10.82
CA GLY A 95 -5.68 -4.34 -9.38
C GLY A 95 -4.34 -4.61 -8.69
N THR A 96 -4.34 -4.55 -7.36
CA THR A 96 -3.12 -4.62 -6.54
C THR A 96 -2.49 -6.02 -6.50
N ALA A 97 -3.29 -7.08 -6.64
CA ALA A 97 -2.76 -8.44 -6.73
C ALA A 97 -1.93 -8.64 -8.01
N GLU A 98 -2.41 -8.13 -9.17
CA GLU A 98 -1.64 -8.16 -10.42
C GLU A 98 -0.35 -7.36 -10.31
N ALA A 99 -0.41 -6.16 -9.72
CA ALA A 99 0.75 -5.30 -9.54
C ALA A 99 1.89 -6.04 -8.83
N ILE A 100 1.57 -6.74 -7.74
CA ILE A 100 2.57 -7.49 -6.98
C ILE A 100 3.03 -8.74 -7.73
N ALA A 101 2.14 -9.47 -8.40
CA ALA A 101 2.51 -10.65 -9.20
C ALA A 101 3.58 -10.33 -10.26
N LEU A 102 3.52 -9.13 -10.84
CA LEU A 102 4.52 -8.66 -11.81
C LEU A 102 5.93 -8.48 -11.22
N CYS A 103 6.06 -8.44 -9.88
CA CYS A 103 7.36 -8.34 -9.22
C CYS A 103 8.10 -9.68 -9.11
N ARG A 104 7.51 -10.80 -9.59
CA ARG A 104 8.19 -12.09 -9.65
C ARG A 104 9.51 -11.97 -10.42
N GLY A 105 10.62 -12.43 -9.81
CA GLY A 105 11.96 -12.29 -10.36
C GLY A 105 12.68 -10.97 -10.08
N HIS A 106 11.98 -9.97 -9.51
CA HIS A 106 12.56 -8.72 -9.03
C HIS A 106 12.85 -8.73 -7.52
N VAL A 107 12.35 -9.74 -6.82
CA VAL A 107 12.50 -9.94 -5.37
C VAL A 107 13.10 -11.30 -5.09
N GLU A 108 14.11 -11.36 -4.23
CA GLU A 108 14.89 -12.60 -3.95
C GLU A 108 14.59 -13.24 -2.58
N GLY A 109 13.85 -12.56 -1.71
CA GLY A 109 13.55 -13.02 -0.34
C GLY A 109 12.32 -12.32 0.23
N PRO A 110 12.09 -12.36 1.54
CA PRO A 110 11.00 -11.63 2.16
C PRO A 110 11.05 -10.14 1.82
N PHE A 111 9.90 -9.55 1.54
CA PHE A 111 9.79 -8.17 1.06
C PHE A 111 8.56 -7.46 1.62
N ALA A 112 8.64 -6.15 1.73
CA ALA A 112 7.50 -5.33 2.12
C ALA A 112 6.83 -4.70 0.89
N VAL A 113 5.54 -4.38 1.02
CA VAL A 113 4.72 -3.71 0.01
C VAL A 113 4.02 -2.51 0.62
N ILE A 114 4.06 -1.36 -0.08
CA ILE A 114 3.35 -0.14 0.31
C ILE A 114 2.70 0.55 -0.90
N ASN A 115 1.77 1.47 -0.63
CA ASN A 115 1.29 2.43 -1.62
C ASN A 115 2.23 3.64 -1.69
N ALA A 116 2.41 4.22 -2.86
CA ALA A 116 3.28 5.38 -3.08
C ALA A 116 2.68 6.70 -2.58
N ASP A 117 1.37 6.76 -2.36
CA ASP A 117 0.63 7.98 -2.02
C ASP A 117 0.17 8.05 -0.55
N ASP A 118 0.73 7.17 0.28
CA ASP A 118 0.46 7.09 1.71
C ASP A 118 1.72 7.39 2.54
N TYR A 119 1.56 8.13 3.64
CA TYR A 119 2.57 8.26 4.68
C TYR A 119 2.23 7.32 5.84
N TYR A 120 3.09 6.35 6.08
CA TYR A 120 2.86 5.25 7.01
C TYR A 120 3.37 5.51 8.43
N GLY A 121 4.21 6.55 8.59
CA GLY A 121 4.93 6.78 9.83
C GLY A 121 6.28 6.05 9.87
N TYR A 122 7.20 6.62 10.59
CA TYR A 122 8.60 6.18 10.54
C TYR A 122 8.93 4.91 11.33
N HIS A 123 8.16 4.61 12.39
CA HIS A 123 8.40 3.39 13.17
C HIS A 123 8.00 2.12 12.41
N CYS A 124 7.02 2.21 11.52
CA CYS A 124 6.46 1.04 10.85
C CYS A 124 7.47 0.31 9.97
N TYR A 125 8.43 1.03 9.37
CA TYR A 125 9.45 0.41 8.52
C TYR A 125 10.46 -0.43 9.31
N ALA A 126 10.86 0.02 10.51
CA ALA A 126 11.68 -0.78 11.39
C ALA A 126 10.94 -2.03 11.88
N LEU A 127 9.69 -1.86 12.33
CA LEU A 127 8.85 -2.96 12.82
C LEU A 127 8.62 -4.03 11.75
N ILE A 128 8.27 -3.63 10.53
CA ILE A 128 8.07 -4.62 9.46
C ILE A 128 9.40 -5.23 9.00
N GLY A 129 10.48 -4.45 9.00
CA GLY A 129 11.83 -4.94 8.70
C GLY A 129 12.27 -6.05 9.67
N ASP A 130 11.98 -5.90 10.96
CA ASP A 130 12.23 -6.93 11.98
C ASP A 130 11.37 -8.18 11.78
N LEU A 131 10.11 -8.00 11.32
CA LEU A 131 9.23 -9.12 11.02
C LEU A 131 9.73 -9.90 9.80
N LEU A 132 10.14 -9.21 8.72
CA LEU A 132 10.68 -9.86 7.53
C LEU A 132 11.93 -10.70 7.83
N GLU A 133 12.78 -10.27 8.76
CA GLU A 133 13.95 -11.05 9.19
C GLU A 133 13.60 -12.33 9.96
N GLN A 134 12.40 -12.38 10.55
CA GLN A 134 11.92 -13.53 11.31
C GLN A 134 11.13 -14.52 10.45
N MET A 135 10.77 -14.12 9.21
CA MET A 135 10.02 -14.98 8.29
C MET A 135 10.96 -15.96 7.61
N ASP A 136 10.82 -17.24 7.91
CA ASP A 136 11.64 -18.32 7.38
C ASP A 136 10.83 -19.46 6.72
N GLY A 137 9.48 -19.39 6.82
CA GLY A 137 8.54 -20.37 6.28
C GLY A 137 7.71 -19.84 5.10
N GLU A 138 7.32 -20.75 4.21
CA GLU A 138 6.31 -20.48 3.18
C GLU A 138 4.93 -20.25 3.85
N GLY A 139 4.14 -19.31 3.30
CA GLY A 139 2.82 -18.96 3.85
C GLY A 139 2.85 -18.19 5.16
N GLU A 140 4.02 -17.78 5.64
CA GLU A 140 4.17 -16.90 6.79
C GLU A 140 4.27 -15.45 6.32
N TYR A 141 3.22 -14.66 6.55
CA TYR A 141 3.16 -13.27 6.13
C TYR A 141 2.98 -12.35 7.34
N CYS A 142 3.15 -11.06 7.12
CA CYS A 142 2.88 -10.06 8.13
C CYS A 142 2.24 -8.80 7.54
N MET A 143 1.66 -7.97 8.39
CA MET A 143 1.14 -6.67 8.00
C MET A 143 1.24 -5.65 9.13
N MET A 144 1.30 -4.38 8.76
CA MET A 144 1.10 -3.29 9.70
C MET A 144 -0.39 -3.00 9.84
N GLY A 145 -0.91 -3.12 11.06
CA GLY A 145 -2.28 -2.81 11.40
C GLY A 145 -2.40 -1.39 11.94
N TYR A 146 -3.32 -0.61 11.40
CA TYR A 146 -3.62 0.74 11.88
C TYR A 146 -4.97 0.75 12.57
N ARG A 147 -5.14 1.58 13.58
CA ARG A 147 -6.46 1.78 14.22
C ARG A 147 -7.36 2.56 13.27
N ILE A 148 -8.60 2.11 13.10
CA ILE A 148 -9.56 2.71 12.17
C ILE A 148 -9.69 4.24 12.38
N GLU A 149 -9.78 4.70 13.62
CA GLU A 149 -9.93 6.12 13.96
C GLU A 149 -8.76 7.00 13.49
N ASN A 150 -7.57 6.39 13.25
CA ASN A 150 -6.38 7.07 12.73
C ASN A 150 -6.31 7.10 11.20
N THR A 151 -7.29 6.50 10.50
CA THR A 151 -7.27 6.33 9.03
C THR A 151 -8.49 6.87 8.32
N VAL A 152 -9.46 7.42 9.04
CA VAL A 152 -10.65 8.07 8.49
C VAL A 152 -10.50 9.59 8.44
N THR A 153 -11.28 10.23 7.59
CA THR A 153 -11.30 11.69 7.40
C THR A 153 -12.71 12.24 7.55
N ASP A 154 -12.82 13.54 7.90
CA ASP A 154 -14.09 14.28 7.90
C ASP A 154 -14.49 14.77 6.48
N LYS A 155 -13.72 14.44 5.44
CA LYS A 155 -13.89 14.99 4.08
C LYS A 155 -14.66 14.08 3.14
N GLY A 156 -14.91 12.85 3.55
CA GLY A 156 -15.66 11.87 2.75
C GLY A 156 -15.41 10.43 3.18
N SER A 157 -15.90 9.51 2.35
CA SER A 157 -15.72 8.08 2.57
C SER A 157 -14.33 7.61 2.18
N VAL A 158 -13.87 6.55 2.85
CA VAL A 158 -12.61 5.85 2.56
C VAL A 158 -12.89 4.34 2.37
N ALA A 159 -11.96 3.64 1.71
CA ALA A 159 -11.95 2.19 1.62
C ALA A 159 -10.82 1.62 2.47
N ARG A 160 -11.08 0.54 3.25
CA ARG A 160 -10.10 -0.10 4.13
C ARG A 160 -10.33 -1.61 4.21
N GLY A 161 -9.25 -2.37 4.28
CA GLY A 161 -9.32 -3.77 4.69
C GLY A 161 -9.56 -3.86 6.19
N VAL A 162 -10.81 -4.02 6.61
CA VAL A 162 -11.17 -4.16 8.04
C VAL A 162 -10.77 -5.54 8.53
N CYS A 163 -9.98 -5.59 9.60
CA CYS A 163 -9.37 -6.81 10.11
C CYS A 163 -10.02 -7.28 11.41
N ARG A 164 -10.09 -8.60 11.60
CA ARG A 164 -10.29 -9.24 12.89
C ARG A 164 -9.01 -9.98 13.26
N THR A 165 -8.51 -9.74 14.46
CA THR A 165 -7.26 -10.34 14.94
C THR A 165 -7.46 -11.06 16.25
N GLU A 166 -6.72 -12.15 16.46
CA GLU A 166 -6.64 -12.89 17.73
C GLU A 166 -5.18 -13.18 18.05
N ASN A 167 -4.74 -12.82 19.25
CA ASN A 167 -3.35 -13.01 19.70
C ASN A 167 -2.29 -12.44 18.72
N GLY A 168 -2.59 -11.32 18.05
CA GLY A 168 -1.69 -10.70 17.08
C GLY A 168 -1.67 -11.38 15.71
N MET A 169 -2.53 -12.37 15.48
CA MET A 169 -2.67 -13.03 14.17
C MET A 169 -3.95 -12.55 13.48
N LEU A 170 -3.88 -12.35 12.18
CA LEU A 170 -5.02 -12.02 11.34
C LEU A 170 -5.92 -13.26 11.22
N CYS A 171 -7.19 -13.11 11.55
CA CYS A 171 -8.21 -14.16 11.41
C CYS A 171 -9.13 -13.91 10.23
N GLU A 172 -9.34 -12.62 9.90
CA GLU A 172 -10.25 -12.22 8.84
C GLU A 172 -9.89 -10.83 8.34
N ILE A 173 -10.04 -10.60 7.05
CA ILE A 173 -9.91 -9.28 6.44
C ILE A 173 -11.02 -9.09 5.39
N ASN A 174 -11.73 -7.97 5.50
CA ASN A 174 -12.78 -7.61 4.56
C ASN A 174 -12.55 -6.22 4.02
N GLU A 175 -12.44 -6.08 2.70
CA GLU A 175 -12.38 -4.78 2.05
C GLU A 175 -13.74 -4.09 2.14
N ARG A 176 -13.81 -3.01 2.93
CA ARG A 176 -14.99 -2.15 3.04
C ARG A 176 -14.76 -0.90 2.22
N THR A 177 -15.49 -0.76 1.13
CA THR A 177 -15.27 0.29 0.13
C THR A 177 -15.92 1.62 0.48
N HIS A 178 -16.79 1.65 1.50
CA HIS A 178 -17.49 2.84 1.95
C HIS A 178 -17.53 2.91 3.48
N ILE A 179 -16.50 3.55 4.05
CA ILE A 179 -16.38 3.85 5.47
C ILE A 179 -16.40 5.36 5.66
N GLU A 180 -17.22 5.86 6.57
CA GLU A 180 -17.26 7.26 6.97
C GLU A 180 -16.92 7.43 8.43
N LYS A 181 -16.27 8.57 8.75
CA LYS A 181 -16.11 9.00 10.13
C LYS A 181 -17.45 9.44 10.68
N ARG A 182 -17.87 8.84 11.80
CA ARG A 182 -19.08 9.18 12.50
C ARG A 182 -18.81 9.35 14.00
N GLY A 183 -18.91 10.61 14.46
CA GLY A 183 -18.52 10.95 15.82
C GLY A 183 -17.02 10.74 16.05
N GLU A 184 -16.65 10.03 17.09
CA GLU A 184 -15.26 9.72 17.45
C GLU A 184 -14.69 8.47 16.77
N CYS A 185 -15.52 7.73 16.01
CA CYS A 185 -15.13 6.49 15.36
C CYS A 185 -15.58 6.46 13.89
N ALA A 186 -15.89 5.29 13.36
CA ALA A 186 -16.26 5.07 11.98
C ALA A 186 -17.43 4.11 11.84
N GLU A 187 -18.15 4.21 10.73
CA GLU A 187 -19.16 3.23 10.31
C GLU A 187 -18.98 2.91 8.83
N TYR A 188 -19.33 1.70 8.43
CA TYR A 188 -19.33 1.33 7.02
C TYR A 188 -20.73 0.94 6.54
N THR A 189 -20.92 1.01 5.23
CA THR A 189 -22.14 0.56 4.57
C THR A 189 -21.80 -0.20 3.27
N GLU A 190 -22.62 -1.21 2.95
CA GLU A 190 -22.52 -1.95 1.68
C GLU A 190 -23.57 -1.46 0.67
N ASP A 191 -24.67 -0.89 1.14
CA ASP A 191 -25.84 -0.50 0.34
C ASP A 191 -26.11 1.01 0.35
N GLY A 192 -25.37 1.79 1.16
CA GLY A 192 -25.59 3.22 1.35
C GLY A 192 -26.70 3.58 2.33
N GLU A 193 -27.47 2.61 2.83
CA GLU A 193 -28.63 2.81 3.71
C GLU A 193 -28.36 2.27 5.13
N ASN A 194 -27.85 1.04 5.22
CA ASN A 194 -27.60 0.37 6.48
C ASN A 194 -26.15 0.58 6.91
N TRP A 195 -25.93 1.19 8.08
CA TRP A 195 -24.62 1.50 8.60
C TRP A 195 -24.27 0.57 9.76
N VAL A 196 -23.06 0.05 9.72
CA VAL A 196 -22.51 -0.86 10.72
C VAL A 196 -21.35 -0.18 11.42
N PRO A 197 -21.39 -0.02 12.77
CA PRO A 197 -20.34 0.64 13.51
C PRO A 197 -19.07 -0.22 13.55
N LEU A 198 -17.93 0.48 13.45
CA LEU A 198 -16.59 -0.06 13.70
C LEU A 198 -16.12 0.46 15.06
N SER A 199 -15.78 -0.44 15.97
CA SER A 199 -15.30 -0.07 17.31
C SER A 199 -13.95 0.66 17.23
N ALA A 200 -13.71 1.57 18.15
CA ALA A 200 -12.38 2.18 18.33
C ALA A 200 -11.31 1.10 18.53
N GLY A 201 -10.16 1.28 17.92
CA GLY A 201 -9.09 0.29 17.95
C GLY A 201 -9.26 -0.87 16.97
N THR A 202 -10.35 -0.92 16.17
CA THR A 202 -10.47 -1.93 15.11
C THR A 202 -9.27 -1.82 14.17
N PRO A 203 -8.48 -2.91 13.98
CA PRO A 203 -7.35 -2.89 13.08
C PRO A 203 -7.80 -2.86 11.63
N VAL A 204 -7.10 -2.05 10.82
CA VAL A 204 -7.33 -1.98 9.38
C VAL A 204 -6.01 -2.09 8.63
N SER A 205 -6.07 -2.69 7.45
CA SER A 205 -4.97 -2.71 6.48
C SER A 205 -4.95 -1.42 5.67
N MET A 206 -3.74 -0.87 5.56
CA MET A 206 -3.44 0.26 4.66
C MET A 206 -2.50 -0.18 3.53
N ASN A 207 -2.53 -1.47 3.15
CA ASN A 207 -1.63 -2.08 2.18
C ASN A 207 -0.14 -2.04 2.57
N PHE A 208 0.17 -2.03 3.86
CA PHE A 208 1.54 -2.23 4.31
C PHE A 208 1.71 -3.70 4.73
N TRP A 209 2.23 -4.50 3.82
CA TRP A 209 2.36 -5.94 3.93
C TRP A 209 3.81 -6.39 3.91
N GLY A 210 4.10 -7.55 4.52
CA GLY A 210 5.32 -8.31 4.37
C GLY A 210 4.99 -9.72 3.88
N PHE A 211 5.67 -10.15 2.83
CA PHE A 211 5.48 -11.45 2.17
C PHE A 211 6.77 -12.20 2.00
N THR A 212 6.68 -13.53 1.95
CA THR A 212 7.70 -14.42 1.38
C THR A 212 7.42 -14.65 -0.11
N PRO A 213 8.41 -15.03 -0.93
CA PRO A 213 8.26 -15.16 -2.39
C PRO A 213 7.22 -16.18 -2.87
N ASP A 214 6.80 -17.13 -2.04
CA ASP A 214 5.71 -18.06 -2.34
C ASP A 214 4.37 -17.38 -2.61
N ILE A 215 4.18 -16.12 -2.13
CA ILE A 215 2.99 -15.31 -2.46
C ILE A 215 2.76 -15.21 -3.97
N PHE A 216 3.82 -15.22 -4.77
CA PHE A 216 3.68 -15.10 -6.23
C PHE A 216 2.90 -16.26 -6.84
N ASP A 217 3.04 -17.50 -6.32
CA ASP A 217 2.30 -18.65 -6.81
C ASP A 217 0.81 -18.51 -6.46
N HIS A 218 0.50 -18.04 -5.26
CA HIS A 218 -0.87 -17.76 -4.85
C HIS A 218 -1.51 -16.61 -5.64
N LEU A 219 -0.73 -15.58 -5.99
CA LEU A 219 -1.22 -14.48 -6.80
C LEU A 219 -1.51 -14.93 -8.24
N ASP A 220 -0.67 -15.78 -8.83
CA ASP A 220 -0.90 -16.32 -10.18
C ASP A 220 -2.18 -17.17 -10.21
N GLU A 221 -2.38 -18.04 -9.22
CA GLU A 221 -3.62 -18.84 -9.08
C GLU A 221 -4.87 -17.92 -8.93
N ALA A 222 -4.78 -16.91 -8.07
CA ALA A 222 -5.88 -15.97 -7.85
C ALA A 222 -6.21 -15.14 -9.10
N LEU A 223 -5.20 -14.71 -9.86
CA LEU A 223 -5.38 -13.98 -11.11
C LEU A 223 -5.98 -14.85 -12.21
N GLU A 224 -5.60 -16.13 -12.28
CA GLU A 224 -6.22 -17.07 -13.20
C GLU A 224 -7.71 -17.27 -12.89
N GLU A 225 -8.06 -17.45 -11.62
CA GLU A 225 -9.44 -17.55 -11.16
C GLU A 225 -10.22 -16.25 -11.43
N PHE A 226 -9.65 -15.09 -11.11
CA PHE A 226 -10.22 -13.78 -11.40
C PHE A 226 -10.54 -13.60 -12.89
N ARG A 227 -9.64 -13.98 -13.78
CA ARG A 227 -9.88 -13.91 -15.23
C ARG A 227 -11.01 -14.81 -15.69
N LYS A 228 -11.17 -15.98 -15.08
CA LYS A 228 -12.22 -16.95 -15.41
C LYS A 228 -13.60 -16.57 -14.87
N ASN A 229 -13.66 -15.76 -13.82
CA ASN A 229 -14.91 -15.49 -13.08
C ASN A 229 -15.30 -14.00 -13.11
N GLU A 230 -14.62 -13.14 -12.30
CA GLU A 230 -15.05 -11.75 -12.09
C GLU A 230 -14.83 -10.89 -13.33
N LEU A 231 -13.69 -11.09 -14.01
CA LEU A 231 -13.36 -10.32 -15.20
C LEU A 231 -14.34 -10.58 -16.35
N LEU A 232 -14.84 -11.81 -16.49
CA LEU A 232 -15.87 -12.12 -17.48
C LEU A 232 -17.21 -11.45 -17.19
N LYS A 233 -17.57 -11.31 -15.89
CA LYS A 233 -18.82 -10.67 -15.47
C LYS A 233 -18.75 -9.15 -15.57
N ASN A 234 -17.59 -8.56 -15.29
CA ASN A 234 -17.41 -7.12 -15.29
C ASN A 234 -16.04 -6.71 -15.88
N PRO A 235 -15.87 -6.83 -17.22
CA PRO A 235 -14.57 -6.66 -17.87
C PRO A 235 -13.98 -5.24 -17.73
N LEU A 236 -14.83 -4.23 -17.51
CA LEU A 236 -14.38 -2.83 -17.46
C LEU A 236 -13.98 -2.38 -16.06
N LYS A 237 -14.54 -3.00 -14.99
CA LYS A 237 -14.40 -2.48 -13.63
C LYS A 237 -13.87 -3.47 -12.61
N ALA A 238 -13.94 -4.81 -12.88
CA ALA A 238 -13.45 -5.81 -11.92
C ALA A 238 -11.97 -5.58 -11.60
N GLU A 239 -11.61 -5.74 -10.34
CA GLU A 239 -10.24 -5.66 -9.84
C GLU A 239 -9.95 -6.82 -8.90
N CYS A 240 -8.77 -7.38 -9.01
CA CYS A 240 -8.23 -8.38 -8.09
C CYS A 240 -7.45 -7.63 -6.98
N TYR A 241 -8.09 -7.46 -5.83
CA TYR A 241 -7.49 -6.76 -4.69
C TYR A 241 -6.65 -7.72 -3.85
N LEU A 242 -5.46 -7.30 -3.47
CA LEU A 242 -4.56 -8.08 -2.61
C LEU A 242 -5.23 -8.51 -1.28
N PRO A 243 -5.94 -7.63 -0.54
CA PRO A 243 -6.61 -8.05 0.69
C PRO A 243 -7.60 -9.20 0.50
N ASN A 244 -8.30 -9.26 -0.64
CA ASN A 244 -9.24 -10.33 -0.94
C ASN A 244 -8.52 -11.67 -1.19
N VAL A 245 -7.36 -11.63 -1.88
CA VAL A 245 -6.53 -12.82 -2.08
C VAL A 245 -6.01 -13.33 -0.74
N VAL A 246 -5.46 -12.45 0.10
CA VAL A 246 -4.99 -12.81 1.45
C VAL A 246 -6.13 -13.38 2.29
N GLY A 247 -7.30 -12.74 2.28
CA GLY A 247 -8.49 -13.22 3.01
C GLY A 247 -8.89 -14.64 2.61
N LYS A 248 -8.93 -14.93 1.31
CA LYS A 248 -9.23 -16.26 0.79
C LYS A 248 -8.20 -17.30 1.24
N LEU A 249 -6.90 -16.98 1.14
CA LEU A 249 -5.83 -17.89 1.57
C LEU A 249 -5.87 -18.18 3.08
N LEU A 250 -6.26 -17.18 3.89
CA LEU A 250 -6.50 -17.36 5.34
C LEU A 250 -7.67 -18.32 5.61
N GLU A 251 -8.80 -18.13 4.93
CA GLU A 251 -9.98 -18.99 5.04
C GLU A 251 -9.67 -20.44 4.64
N GLU A 252 -8.81 -20.63 3.63
CA GLU A 252 -8.35 -21.94 3.17
C GLU A 252 -7.27 -22.55 4.09
N GLY A 253 -6.79 -21.81 5.09
CA GLY A 253 -5.72 -22.27 6.00
C GLY A 253 -4.37 -22.45 5.32
N LYS A 254 -4.14 -21.82 4.18
CA LYS A 254 -2.88 -21.90 3.42
C LYS A 254 -1.79 -21.01 3.97
N ILE A 255 -2.16 -19.93 4.65
CA ILE A 255 -1.24 -18.91 5.16
C ILE A 255 -1.56 -18.52 6.59
N THR A 256 -0.59 -17.91 7.24
CA THR A 256 -0.75 -17.17 8.49
C THR A 256 -0.25 -15.74 8.30
N VAL A 257 -0.89 -14.77 8.97
CA VAL A 257 -0.48 -13.37 8.89
C VAL A 257 -0.34 -12.79 10.27
N LYS A 258 0.88 -12.38 10.64
CA LYS A 258 1.15 -11.67 11.88
C LYS A 258 0.79 -10.19 11.70
N VAL A 259 -0.04 -9.65 12.58
CA VAL A 259 -0.44 -8.24 12.57
C VAL A 259 0.37 -7.49 13.63
N GLN A 260 1.17 -6.53 13.18
CA GLN A 260 1.89 -5.61 14.05
C GLN A 260 1.16 -4.27 14.09
N GLU A 261 0.71 -3.85 15.26
CA GLU A 261 0.11 -2.53 15.43
C GLU A 261 1.14 -1.42 15.14
N CYS A 262 0.78 -0.49 14.25
CA CYS A 262 1.58 0.70 13.99
C CYS A 262 1.26 1.78 15.02
N PRO A 263 2.27 2.32 15.74
CA PRO A 263 2.08 3.38 16.71
C PRO A 263 1.89 4.75 16.06
N ASP A 264 2.26 4.88 14.79
CA ASP A 264 2.26 6.16 14.08
C ASP A 264 0.88 6.48 13.50
N LYS A 265 0.65 7.77 13.27
CA LYS A 265 -0.52 8.21 12.53
C LYS A 265 -0.27 8.06 11.03
N TRP A 266 -1.21 7.40 10.37
CA TRP A 266 -1.25 7.33 8.92
C TRP A 266 -1.82 8.64 8.33
N TYR A 267 -1.29 9.05 7.18
CA TYR A 267 -1.82 10.14 6.37
C TYR A 267 -1.88 9.74 4.91
N GLY A 268 -3.03 9.91 4.28
CA GLY A 268 -3.22 9.76 2.83
C GLY A 268 -3.55 11.08 2.17
N VAL A 269 -3.32 11.16 0.88
CA VAL A 269 -3.71 12.31 0.06
C VAL A 269 -4.91 11.98 -0.83
N THR A 270 -5.86 11.21 -0.29
CA THR A 270 -7.09 10.85 -1.01
C THR A 270 -7.92 12.09 -1.32
N TYR A 271 -8.00 13.01 -0.40
CA TYR A 271 -8.65 14.32 -0.54
C TYR A 271 -7.61 15.44 -0.46
N LYS A 272 -7.74 16.48 -1.30
CA LYS A 272 -6.83 17.64 -1.27
C LYS A 272 -6.83 18.35 0.09
N GLU A 273 -7.96 18.31 0.73
CA GLU A 273 -8.22 18.92 2.02
C GLU A 273 -7.46 18.26 3.17
N ASP A 274 -6.97 17.02 2.98
CA ASP A 274 -6.14 16.30 3.97
C ASP A 274 -4.65 16.66 3.84
N THR A 275 -4.21 17.18 2.68
CA THR A 275 -2.81 17.54 2.43
C THR A 275 -2.22 18.52 3.45
N PRO A 276 -2.92 19.59 3.90
CA PRO A 276 -2.36 20.51 4.89
C PRO A 276 -1.97 19.83 6.21
N ALA A 277 -2.76 18.87 6.69
CA ALA A 277 -2.47 18.16 7.93
C ALA A 277 -1.20 17.28 7.80
N LEU A 278 -0.99 16.65 6.64
CA LEU A 278 0.24 15.93 6.33
C LEU A 278 1.45 16.87 6.28
N VAL A 279 1.34 17.98 5.54
CA VAL A 279 2.43 18.98 5.43
C VAL A 279 2.84 19.50 6.81
N GLU A 280 1.88 19.86 7.67
CA GLU A 280 2.15 20.31 9.04
C GLU A 280 2.85 19.21 9.87
N ALA A 281 2.42 17.96 9.73
CA ALA A 281 3.04 16.85 10.45
C ALA A 281 4.49 16.61 9.99
N LEU A 282 4.75 16.63 8.68
CA LEU A 282 6.10 16.45 8.12
C LEU A 282 7.04 17.61 8.44
N ASP A 283 6.54 18.85 8.37
CA ASP A 283 7.30 20.05 8.78
C ASP A 283 7.70 19.99 10.26
N ARG A 284 6.79 19.57 11.14
CA ARG A 284 7.08 19.36 12.56
C ARG A 284 8.17 18.28 12.74
N LEU A 285 8.03 17.11 12.12
CA LEU A 285 9.01 16.02 12.22
C LEU A 285 10.39 16.42 11.69
N THR A 286 10.43 17.24 10.64
CA THR A 286 11.68 17.80 10.09
C THR A 286 12.31 18.77 11.09
N LYS A 287 11.53 19.67 11.71
CA LYS A 287 12.03 20.59 12.76
C LYS A 287 12.50 19.90 14.03
N GLU A 288 11.91 18.75 14.35
CA GLU A 288 12.33 17.87 15.45
C GLU A 288 13.59 17.06 15.11
N GLY A 289 14.11 17.18 13.87
CA GLY A 289 15.32 16.49 13.41
C GLY A 289 15.11 15.03 13.02
N ARG A 290 13.85 14.61 12.85
CA ARG A 290 13.52 13.25 12.38
C ARG A 290 13.91 13.06 10.92
N TYR A 291 13.61 14.03 10.08
CA TYR A 291 14.00 14.06 8.68
C TYR A 291 15.03 15.13 8.41
N PRO A 292 16.09 14.85 7.62
CA PRO A 292 16.95 15.90 7.10
C PRO A 292 16.18 16.73 6.07
N SER A 293 16.68 17.93 5.80
CA SER A 293 16.08 18.79 4.78
C SER A 293 17.20 19.44 3.97
N PRO A 294 17.36 19.07 2.69
CA PRO A 294 16.56 18.07 1.93
C PRO A 294 16.80 16.63 2.40
N ILE A 295 15.82 15.72 2.11
CA ILE A 295 15.89 14.29 2.52
C ILE A 295 17.04 13.56 1.85
N TRP A 296 17.26 13.83 0.56
CA TRP A 296 18.34 13.26 -0.25
C TRP A 296 19.42 14.31 -0.49
N GLY A 297 20.03 14.87 0.56
CA GLY A 297 21.06 15.89 0.48
C GLY A 297 22.40 15.50 1.06
#